data_e158c33025b8ac063a4fb89e126559ce
#
_entry.id   e158c33025b8ac063a4fb89e126559ce
#
_cell.length_a   1.000
_cell.length_b   1.000
_cell.length_c   1.000
_cell.angle_alpha   90.00
_cell.angle_beta   90.00
_cell.angle_gamma   90.00
#
_symmetry.space_group_name_H-M   'P 1'
#
loop_
_entity.id
_entity.type
_entity.pdbx_description
1 polymer ?
#
loop_
_entity_poly.entity_id
_entity_poly.type
_entity_poly.pdbx_seq_one_letter_code
_entity_poly.pdbx_strand_id
1 'polypeptide(L)'
;MKQSFVKIRKITESPYSDIWAYPKGTKSQIKSRIKELENLGVESILFQGKLEINTINVLGKGYVGIVVLGKIGRKKIAVKIRRNDSPRKNLKKEAELLKIINKLKIGPELIASSKNFLVMEYLDGEKIGDWVGGLKKKGSSSQLKIIIKKVLEDCYLSLIHI
;
A
#
# COMPACT_ATOMS: atom_id res chain seq x y z
N MET A 1 -15.75 16.67 5.79
CA MET A 1 -16.06 16.34 4.38
C MET A 1 -16.16 14.82 4.24
N LYS A 2 -17.22 14.28 3.61
CA LYS A 2 -17.29 12.83 3.30
C LYS A 2 -16.18 12.52 2.30
N GLN A 3 -15.22 11.69 2.70
CA GLN A 3 -14.19 11.20 1.80
C GLN A 3 -14.83 10.30 0.75
N SER A 4 -14.69 10.65 -0.52
CA SER A 4 -15.26 9.90 -1.63
C SER A 4 -14.16 9.39 -2.57
N PHE A 5 -14.41 8.26 -3.22
CA PHE A 5 -13.49 7.75 -4.24
C PHE A 5 -13.44 8.69 -5.45
N VAL A 6 -12.23 9.08 -5.83
CA VAL A 6 -11.95 9.91 -6.99
C VAL A 6 -11.57 9.02 -8.16
N LYS A 7 -12.29 9.11 -9.29
CA LYS A 7 -11.98 8.34 -10.50
C LYS A 7 -10.57 8.68 -11.02
N ILE A 8 -9.83 7.69 -11.51
CA ILE A 8 -8.46 7.83 -12.02
C ILE A 8 -8.33 8.99 -13.02
N ARG A 9 -9.28 9.15 -13.91
CA ARG A 9 -9.28 10.23 -14.92
C ARG A 9 -9.34 11.65 -14.33
N LYS A 10 -9.82 11.80 -13.09
CA LYS A 10 -9.92 13.10 -12.39
C LYS A 10 -8.72 13.45 -11.53
N ILE A 11 -7.75 12.53 -11.36
CA ILE A 11 -6.57 12.71 -10.50
C ILE A 11 -5.33 13.17 -11.26
N THR A 12 -5.52 13.75 -12.45
CA THR A 12 -4.45 14.27 -13.31
C THR A 12 -3.93 15.64 -12.89
N GLU A 13 -4.67 16.36 -12.03
CA GLU A 13 -4.39 17.72 -11.58
C GLU A 13 -4.01 17.76 -10.10
N SER A 14 -3.29 18.83 -9.72
CA SER A 14 -2.97 19.12 -8.32
C SER A 14 -4.27 19.35 -7.51
N PRO A 15 -4.32 18.91 -6.24
CA PRO A 15 -3.22 18.31 -5.47
C PRO A 15 -3.04 16.79 -5.73
N TYR A 16 -3.99 16.12 -6.40
CA TYR A 16 -3.98 14.65 -6.55
C TYR A 16 -2.82 14.12 -7.38
N SER A 17 -2.38 14.89 -8.38
CA SER A 17 -1.28 14.51 -9.27
C SER A 17 0.07 14.39 -8.56
N ASP A 18 0.25 15.06 -7.43
CA ASP A 18 1.55 15.22 -6.76
C ASP A 18 2.10 13.90 -6.21
N ILE A 19 1.22 12.93 -5.87
CA ILE A 19 1.66 11.64 -5.36
C ILE A 19 2.12 10.68 -6.44
N TRP A 20 1.65 10.81 -7.69
CA TRP A 20 1.94 9.85 -8.77
C TRP A 20 3.40 9.85 -9.17
N ALA A 21 4.09 10.96 -9.01
CA ALA A 21 5.51 11.10 -9.31
C ALA A 21 6.28 11.77 -8.16
N TYR A 22 5.86 11.53 -6.92
CA TYR A 22 6.43 12.11 -5.71
C TYR A 22 7.94 11.81 -5.57
N PRO A 23 8.77 12.75 -5.06
CA PRO A 23 8.41 14.10 -4.58
C PRO A 23 8.23 15.13 -5.68
N LYS A 24 8.81 14.94 -6.85
CA LYS A 24 8.69 15.80 -8.03
C LYS A 24 8.63 14.96 -9.28
N GLY A 25 7.79 15.34 -10.22
CA GLY A 25 7.67 14.71 -11.52
C GLY A 25 7.16 15.65 -12.59
N THR A 26 7.44 15.32 -13.86
CA THR A 26 6.93 16.04 -15.01
C THR A 26 5.48 15.64 -15.30
N LYS A 27 4.74 16.52 -16.00
CA LYS A 27 3.38 16.19 -16.48
C LYS A 27 3.34 14.92 -17.32
N SER A 28 4.38 14.66 -18.12
CA SER A 28 4.52 13.44 -18.92
C SER A 28 4.67 12.19 -18.05
N GLN A 29 5.49 12.24 -17.01
CA GLN A 29 5.64 11.13 -16.04
C GLN A 29 4.32 10.84 -15.31
N ILE A 30 3.60 11.89 -14.88
CA ILE A 30 2.30 11.73 -14.22
C ILE A 30 1.30 11.04 -15.15
N LYS A 31 1.16 11.53 -16.40
CA LYS A 31 0.28 10.91 -17.41
C LYS A 31 0.64 9.45 -17.67
N SER A 32 1.94 9.13 -17.84
CA SER A 32 2.43 7.77 -18.04
C SER A 32 2.07 6.85 -16.89
N ARG A 33 2.25 7.31 -15.64
CA ARG A 33 1.91 6.53 -14.45
C ARG A 33 0.41 6.33 -14.26
N ILE A 34 -0.40 7.32 -14.60
CA ILE A 34 -1.87 7.17 -14.56
C ILE A 34 -2.32 6.12 -15.56
N LYS A 35 -1.78 6.14 -16.80
CA LYS A 35 -2.04 5.11 -17.81
C LYS A 35 -1.59 3.72 -17.34
N GLU A 36 -0.42 3.64 -16.69
CA GLU A 36 0.09 2.41 -16.09
C GLU A 36 -0.89 1.87 -15.02
N LEU A 37 -1.45 2.74 -14.19
CA LEU A 37 -2.40 2.39 -13.14
C LEU A 37 -3.76 1.95 -13.72
N GLU A 38 -4.25 2.60 -14.77
CA GLU A 38 -5.45 2.18 -15.51
C GLU A 38 -5.28 0.77 -16.12
N ASN A 39 -4.11 0.48 -16.70
CA ASN A 39 -3.78 -0.83 -17.25
C ASN A 39 -3.74 -1.94 -16.17
N LEU A 40 -3.53 -1.60 -14.91
CA LEU A 40 -3.63 -2.51 -13.78
C LEU A 40 -5.07 -2.70 -13.28
N GLY A 41 -6.05 -2.10 -13.95
CA GLY A 41 -7.47 -2.21 -13.63
C GLY A 41 -7.94 -1.35 -12.47
N VAL A 42 -7.11 -0.43 -11.96
CA VAL A 42 -7.52 0.47 -10.87
C VAL A 42 -8.47 1.53 -11.42
N GLU A 43 -9.65 1.66 -10.82
CA GLU A 43 -10.71 2.54 -11.31
C GLU A 43 -10.77 3.88 -10.56
N SER A 44 -10.47 3.84 -9.27
CA SER A 44 -10.58 5.02 -8.41
C SER A 44 -9.68 4.92 -7.19
N ILE A 45 -9.35 6.09 -6.60
CA ILE A 45 -8.52 6.23 -5.42
C ILE A 45 -9.30 6.97 -4.33
N LEU A 46 -9.13 6.55 -3.10
CA LEU A 46 -9.59 7.25 -1.91
C LEU A 46 -8.38 7.76 -1.12
N PHE A 47 -8.29 9.06 -1.01
CA PHE A 47 -7.22 9.72 -0.27
C PHE A 47 -7.61 9.79 1.21
N GLN A 48 -7.16 8.80 1.97
CA GLN A 48 -7.40 8.67 3.40
C GLN A 48 -6.18 8.11 4.12
N GLY A 49 -6.12 8.27 5.42
CA GLY A 49 -5.07 7.77 6.31
C GLY A 49 -4.61 8.84 7.28
N LYS A 50 -3.69 8.45 8.17
CA LYS A 50 -3.13 9.34 9.21
C LYS A 50 -1.94 10.18 8.71
N LEU A 51 -1.37 9.85 7.56
CA LEU A 51 -0.22 10.55 6.98
C LEU A 51 -0.69 11.51 5.90
N GLU A 52 -0.13 12.71 5.90
CA GLU A 52 -0.42 13.76 4.93
C GLU A 52 0.80 14.01 4.04
N ILE A 53 0.56 14.15 2.74
CA ILE A 53 1.55 14.56 1.74
C ILE A 53 0.94 15.75 0.99
N ASN A 54 1.55 16.94 1.12
CA ASN A 54 0.98 18.21 0.67
C ASN A 54 -0.39 18.45 1.34
N THR A 55 -1.48 18.20 0.73
CA THR A 55 -2.84 18.31 1.31
C THR A 55 -3.63 17.01 1.18
N ILE A 56 -2.93 15.91 0.92
CA ILE A 56 -3.55 14.62 0.61
C ILE A 56 -3.21 13.59 1.69
N ASN A 57 -4.24 12.97 2.25
CA ASN A 57 -4.10 11.87 3.17
C ASN A 57 -3.76 10.56 2.44
N VAL A 58 -2.81 9.80 2.97
CA VAL A 58 -2.37 8.52 2.44
C VAL A 58 -2.32 7.44 3.54
N LEU A 59 -2.44 6.17 3.17
CA LEU A 59 -2.37 5.05 4.11
C LEU A 59 -0.96 4.89 4.70
N GLY A 60 0.05 5.14 3.88
CA GLY A 60 1.45 4.98 4.28
C GLY A 60 2.42 5.72 3.37
N LYS A 61 3.56 6.11 3.95
CA LYS A 61 4.70 6.70 3.23
C LYS A 61 5.97 6.06 3.76
N GLY A 62 6.70 5.41 2.89
CA GLY A 62 7.97 4.76 3.20
C GLY A 62 9.10 5.29 2.32
N TYR A 63 10.28 4.69 2.50
CA TYR A 63 11.49 5.03 1.75
C TYR A 63 11.35 4.77 0.24
N VAL A 64 10.67 3.69 -0.14
CA VAL A 64 10.51 3.27 -1.54
C VAL A 64 9.24 3.82 -2.17
N GLY A 65 8.15 3.96 -1.41
CA GLY A 65 6.84 4.25 -1.99
C GLY A 65 5.84 4.87 -1.03
N ILE A 66 4.74 5.29 -1.62
CA ILE A 66 3.53 5.80 -0.95
C ILE A 66 2.44 4.74 -1.16
N VAL A 67 1.59 4.55 -0.15
CA VAL A 67 0.46 3.63 -0.22
C VAL A 67 -0.84 4.41 -0.10
N VAL A 68 -1.75 4.18 -1.05
CA VAL A 68 -3.10 4.76 -1.06
C VAL A 68 -4.16 3.67 -1.13
N LEU A 69 -5.39 3.99 -0.74
CA LEU A 69 -6.53 3.11 -0.93
C LEU A 69 -7.07 3.28 -2.35
N GLY A 70 -7.28 2.17 -3.05
CA GLY A 70 -7.88 2.14 -4.38
C GLY A 70 -9.09 1.22 -4.45
N LYS A 71 -9.66 1.13 -5.65
CA LYS A 71 -10.82 0.27 -5.95
C LYS A 71 -10.72 -0.33 -7.33
N ILE A 72 -11.04 -1.63 -7.42
CA ILE A 72 -11.27 -2.39 -8.66
C ILE A 72 -12.66 -3.01 -8.53
N GLY A 73 -13.60 -2.64 -9.36
CA GLY A 73 -14.99 -3.06 -9.22
C GLY A 73 -15.55 -2.70 -7.84
N ARG A 74 -15.96 -3.71 -7.08
CA ARG A 74 -16.45 -3.55 -5.70
C ARG A 74 -15.36 -3.76 -4.64
N LYS A 75 -14.16 -4.28 -5.02
CA LYS A 75 -13.08 -4.65 -4.09
C LYS A 75 -12.22 -3.43 -3.74
N LYS A 76 -12.01 -3.17 -2.45
CA LYS A 76 -11.00 -2.23 -1.96
C LYS A 76 -9.62 -2.87 -2.10
N ILE A 77 -8.64 -2.08 -2.51
CA ILE A 77 -7.25 -2.50 -2.74
C ILE A 77 -6.29 -1.49 -2.13
N ALA A 78 -5.09 -1.94 -1.78
CA ALA A 78 -3.97 -1.07 -1.46
C ALA A 78 -3.10 -0.90 -2.71
N VAL A 79 -2.80 0.34 -3.05
CA VAL A 79 -1.94 0.68 -4.20
C VAL A 79 -0.66 1.31 -3.68
N LYS A 80 0.47 0.60 -3.82
CA LYS A 80 1.80 1.15 -3.54
C LYS A 80 2.35 1.79 -4.80
N ILE A 81 2.74 3.05 -4.67
CA ILE A 81 3.26 3.92 -5.72
C ILE A 81 4.75 4.11 -5.46
N ARG A 82 5.63 3.77 -6.41
CA ARG A 82 7.06 3.99 -6.30
C ARG A 82 7.38 5.49 -6.33
N ARG A 83 8.16 5.95 -5.38
CA ARG A 83 8.68 7.33 -5.36
C ARG A 83 9.72 7.54 -6.48
N ASN A 84 9.77 8.74 -7.04
CA ASN A 84 10.77 9.09 -8.05
C ASN A 84 12.20 9.16 -7.50
N ASP A 85 12.33 9.56 -6.24
CA ASP A 85 13.60 9.65 -5.51
C ASP A 85 14.00 8.33 -4.83
N SER A 86 13.24 7.26 -5.07
CA SER A 86 13.57 5.94 -4.55
C SER A 86 14.86 5.40 -5.19
N PRO A 87 15.78 4.79 -4.44
CA PRO A 87 16.94 4.11 -4.98
C PRO A 87 16.57 2.89 -5.82
N ARG A 88 15.37 2.34 -5.63
CA ARG A 88 14.85 1.23 -6.45
C ARG A 88 14.30 1.74 -7.77
N LYS A 89 14.86 1.27 -8.88
CA LYS A 89 14.43 1.65 -10.24
C LYS A 89 13.03 1.15 -10.61
N ASN A 90 12.57 0.09 -9.95
CA ASN A 90 11.24 -0.52 -10.17
C ASN A 90 10.81 -1.32 -8.93
N LEU A 91 9.55 -1.81 -8.94
CA LEU A 91 8.98 -2.65 -7.88
C LEU A 91 8.93 -4.15 -8.25
N LYS A 92 9.57 -4.58 -9.35
CA LYS A 92 9.51 -5.97 -9.83
C LYS A 92 9.98 -6.98 -8.77
N LYS A 93 11.17 -6.73 -8.20
CA LYS A 93 11.72 -7.62 -7.16
C LYS A 93 10.80 -7.73 -5.94
N GLU A 94 10.18 -6.63 -5.53
CA GLU A 94 9.21 -6.63 -4.42
C GLU A 94 7.95 -7.42 -4.78
N ALA A 95 7.47 -7.30 -6.04
CA ALA A 95 6.35 -8.10 -6.52
C ALA A 95 6.67 -9.60 -6.54
N GLU A 96 7.87 -9.98 -6.97
CA GLU A 96 8.34 -11.36 -7.00
C GLU A 96 8.41 -11.95 -5.59
N LEU A 97 9.00 -11.23 -4.65
CA LEU A 97 9.06 -11.63 -3.25
C LEU A 97 7.65 -11.79 -2.65
N LEU A 98 6.76 -10.83 -2.92
CA LEU A 98 5.38 -10.90 -2.44
C LEU A 98 4.65 -12.13 -3.01
N LYS A 99 4.86 -12.48 -4.27
CA LYS A 99 4.31 -13.71 -4.87
C LYS A 99 4.81 -14.98 -4.17
N ILE A 100 6.09 -15.01 -3.78
CA ILE A 100 6.67 -16.16 -3.05
C ILE A 100 5.99 -16.31 -1.69
N ILE A 101 5.95 -15.24 -0.90
CA ILE A 101 5.38 -15.31 0.45
C ILE A 101 3.85 -15.49 0.46
N ASN A 102 3.15 -15.05 -0.60
CA ASN A 102 1.72 -15.32 -0.74
C ASN A 102 1.38 -16.81 -0.90
N LYS A 103 2.30 -17.64 -1.43
CA LYS A 103 2.12 -19.11 -1.44
C LYS A 103 2.05 -19.69 -0.02
N LEU A 104 2.65 -19.01 0.94
CA LEU A 104 2.62 -19.34 2.36
C LEU A 104 1.46 -18.67 3.11
N LYS A 105 0.59 -17.95 2.39
CA LYS A 105 -0.50 -17.13 2.96
C LYS A 105 0.01 -16.04 3.91
N ILE A 106 1.21 -15.50 3.65
CA ILE A 106 1.82 -14.41 4.42
C ILE A 106 1.69 -13.11 3.64
N GLY A 107 1.36 -12.02 4.35
CA GLY A 107 1.21 -10.67 3.80
C GLY A 107 -0.06 -10.50 2.94
N PRO A 108 -0.26 -9.28 2.40
CA PRO A 108 -1.38 -9.00 1.51
C PRO A 108 -1.24 -9.72 0.18
N GLU A 109 -2.33 -10.23 -0.38
CA GLU A 109 -2.33 -10.86 -1.71
C GLU A 109 -1.91 -9.85 -2.79
N LEU A 110 -0.94 -10.22 -3.64
CA LEU A 110 -0.57 -9.44 -4.81
C LEU A 110 -1.60 -9.65 -5.92
N ILE A 111 -2.33 -8.60 -6.30
CA ILE A 111 -3.35 -8.64 -7.35
C ILE A 111 -2.72 -8.34 -8.71
N ALA A 112 -1.94 -7.27 -8.80
CA ALA A 112 -1.26 -6.85 -10.03
C ALA A 112 0.00 -6.05 -9.71
N SER A 113 0.92 -5.97 -10.65
CA SER A 113 2.14 -5.18 -10.48
C SER A 113 2.66 -4.63 -11.80
N SER A 114 3.42 -3.54 -11.71
CA SER A 114 4.11 -2.94 -12.83
C SER A 114 5.46 -2.35 -12.40
N LYS A 115 6.11 -1.58 -13.26
CA LYS A 115 7.36 -0.90 -12.92
C LYS A 115 7.22 0.01 -11.70
N ASN A 116 6.10 0.75 -11.61
CA ASN A 116 5.93 1.80 -10.62
C ASN A 116 4.84 1.49 -9.57
N PHE A 117 4.09 0.40 -9.72
CA PHE A 117 2.96 0.09 -8.86
C PHE A 117 2.94 -1.37 -8.38
N LEU A 118 2.50 -1.56 -7.13
CA LEU A 118 1.98 -2.82 -6.62
C LEU A 118 0.51 -2.60 -6.24
N VAL A 119 -0.36 -3.43 -6.78
CA VAL A 119 -1.77 -3.49 -6.42
C VAL A 119 -1.96 -4.74 -5.56
N MET A 120 -2.39 -4.54 -4.33
CA MET A 120 -2.45 -5.58 -3.30
C MET A 120 -3.79 -5.57 -2.60
N GLU A 121 -4.10 -6.64 -1.93
CA GLU A 121 -5.19 -6.70 -0.98
C GLU A 121 -5.12 -5.56 0.04
N TYR A 122 -6.27 -4.92 0.30
CA TYR A 122 -6.40 -3.96 1.39
C TYR A 122 -6.78 -4.70 2.67
N LEU A 123 -5.87 -4.73 3.63
CA LEU A 123 -6.11 -5.28 4.95
C LEU A 123 -6.68 -4.16 5.84
N ASP A 124 -7.96 -4.28 6.20
CA ASP A 124 -8.65 -3.34 7.09
C ASP A 124 -8.37 -3.74 8.54
N GLY A 125 -7.32 -3.18 9.12
CA GLY A 125 -6.85 -3.49 10.46
C GLY A 125 -6.14 -2.31 11.11
N GLU A 126 -5.77 -2.50 12.36
CA GLU A 126 -4.97 -1.53 13.10
C GLU A 126 -3.50 -1.95 13.19
N LYS A 127 -2.63 -1.00 13.50
CA LYS A 127 -1.23 -1.30 13.73
C LYS A 127 -1.07 -2.15 14.98
N ILE A 128 -0.18 -3.15 14.93
CA ILE A 128 0.07 -4.05 16.06
C ILE A 128 0.41 -3.30 17.37
N GLY A 129 1.11 -2.16 17.27
CA GLY A 129 1.42 -1.33 18.44
C GLY A 129 0.19 -0.72 19.09
N ASP A 130 -0.76 -0.22 18.28
CA ASP A 130 -2.02 0.36 18.76
C ASP A 130 -2.87 -0.74 19.40
N TRP A 131 -2.95 -1.91 18.74
CA TRP A 131 -3.66 -3.08 19.24
C TRP A 131 -3.09 -3.61 20.57
N VAL A 132 -1.77 -3.76 20.68
CA VAL A 132 -1.08 -4.17 21.93
C VAL A 132 -1.35 -3.17 23.05
N GLY A 133 -1.33 -1.87 22.74
CA GLY A 133 -1.70 -0.81 23.71
C GLY A 133 -3.13 -0.97 24.23
N GLY A 134 -4.06 -1.38 23.37
CA GLY A 134 -5.44 -1.72 23.74
C GLY A 134 -5.55 -2.95 24.64
N LEU A 135 -4.74 -3.99 24.38
CA LEU A 135 -4.72 -5.22 25.19
C LEU A 135 -4.20 -5.00 26.62
N LYS A 136 -3.15 -4.19 26.78
CA LYS A 136 -2.60 -3.85 28.11
C LYS A 136 -3.65 -3.28 29.02
N LYS A 137 -4.57 -2.48 28.50
CA LYS A 137 -5.71 -1.92 29.25
C LYS A 137 -6.75 -2.97 29.66
N LYS A 138 -6.82 -4.12 28.96
CA LYS A 138 -7.78 -5.21 29.17
C LYS A 138 -7.20 -6.42 29.91
N GLY A 139 -5.92 -6.40 30.31
CA GLY A 139 -5.29 -7.46 31.09
C GLY A 139 -5.05 -8.79 30.33
N SER A 140 -5.01 -8.80 29.01
CA SER A 140 -5.01 -10.02 28.18
C SER A 140 -3.60 -10.45 27.72
N SER A 141 -2.77 -10.93 28.67
CA SER A 141 -1.38 -11.36 28.36
C SER A 141 -1.30 -12.65 27.52
N SER A 142 -2.27 -13.56 27.64
CA SER A 142 -2.34 -14.80 26.87
C SER A 142 -2.54 -14.56 25.37
N GLN A 143 -3.41 -13.65 24.98
CA GLN A 143 -3.63 -13.27 23.58
C GLN A 143 -2.38 -12.65 22.97
N LEU A 144 -1.63 -11.84 23.72
CA LEU A 144 -0.39 -11.24 23.28
C LEU A 144 0.66 -12.32 22.94
N LYS A 145 0.81 -13.34 23.81
CA LYS A 145 1.74 -14.46 23.57
C LYS A 145 1.41 -15.22 22.30
N ILE A 146 0.14 -15.52 22.03
CA ILE A 146 -0.32 -16.24 20.84
C ILE A 146 0.04 -15.44 19.57
N ILE A 147 -0.21 -14.12 19.58
CA ILE A 147 0.07 -13.29 18.40
C ILE A 147 1.57 -13.10 18.18
N ILE A 148 2.36 -12.88 19.24
CA ILE A 148 3.82 -12.79 19.11
C ILE A 148 4.37 -14.09 18.51
N LYS A 149 3.92 -15.26 19.00
CA LYS A 149 4.32 -16.55 18.43
C LYS A 149 4.00 -16.63 16.94
N LYS A 150 2.77 -16.27 16.54
CA LYS A 150 2.34 -16.28 15.13
C LYS A 150 3.19 -15.32 14.26
N VAL A 151 3.46 -14.11 14.74
CA VAL A 151 4.31 -13.15 14.03
C VAL A 151 5.73 -13.69 13.84
N LEU A 152 6.31 -14.32 14.87
CA LEU A 152 7.64 -14.94 14.78
C LEU A 152 7.67 -16.11 13.79
N GLU A 153 6.64 -16.96 13.78
CA GLU A 153 6.48 -18.06 12.81
C GLU A 153 6.39 -17.50 11.38
N ASP A 154 5.57 -16.48 11.12
CA ASP A 154 5.44 -15.87 9.80
C ASP A 154 6.75 -15.19 9.35
N CYS A 155 7.46 -14.51 10.25
CA CYS A 155 8.78 -13.95 9.98
C CYS A 155 9.79 -15.04 9.62
N TYR A 156 9.83 -16.13 10.38
CA TYR A 156 10.73 -17.26 10.11
C TYR A 156 10.46 -17.88 8.73
N LEU A 157 9.20 -18.18 8.43
CA LEU A 157 8.80 -18.73 7.13
C LEU A 157 9.16 -17.76 5.99
N SER A 158 8.97 -16.47 6.17
CA SER A 158 9.37 -15.46 5.19
C SER A 158 10.88 -15.47 4.93
N LEU A 159 11.70 -15.62 5.98
CA LEU A 159 13.17 -15.61 5.86
C LEU A 159 13.72 -16.82 5.13
N ILE A 160 13.18 -18.02 5.37
CA ILE A 160 13.70 -19.26 4.76
C ILE A 160 13.26 -19.44 3.30
N HIS A 161 12.30 -18.64 2.79
CA HIS A 161 11.80 -18.74 1.42
C HIS A 161 12.19 -17.52 0.54
N ILE A 162 12.89 -16.54 1.10
CA ILE A 162 13.46 -15.39 0.40
C ILE A 162 14.93 -15.62 0.09
#